data_21f9c9dac34edda3913a276f2185996c
#
_entry.id   21f9c9dac34edda3913a276f2185996c
#
_cell.length_a   1.000
_cell.length_b   1.000
_cell.length_c   1.000
_cell.angle_alpha   90.00
_cell.angle_beta   90.00
_cell.angle_gamma   90.00
#
_symmetry.space_group_name_H-M   'P 1'
#
loop_
_entity.id
_entity.type
_entity.pdbx_description
1 polymer ?
#
loop_
_entity_poly.entity_id
_entity_poly.type
_entity_poly.pdbx_seq_one_letter_code
_entity_poly.pdbx_strand_id
1 'polypeptide(L)'
;MTLIFGGMKMWIDITMPLHKNMPIWPGDTPFQYRLMASLEQDGANVGDITMSLHAGTHIDAPFHYDDFGKSIDALPLELFIGPVLIVELVDVKQIQMQHVAQLMLDGVERIFFKTKQHYDLYRFDSSFTTIHPEVVRFLAGKGVRVVGTDAPSVDAVDDSTLQAHHAFREAQLYIIENLYLKDVKAGMYEFVGLPLAIQGGDASPIRAIVRKMK
;
A
#
# COMPACT_ATOMS: atom_id res chain seq x y z
N MET A 1 15.35 -13.83 27.80
CA MET A 1 15.17 -15.28 27.49
C MET A 1 14.52 -15.38 26.15
N THR A 2 15.32 -15.47 25.07
CA THR A 2 14.87 -15.50 23.68
C THR A 2 14.36 -16.91 23.40
N LEU A 3 13.06 -17.05 23.26
CA LEU A 3 12.46 -18.29 22.80
C LEU A 3 12.82 -18.48 21.31
N ILE A 4 13.76 -19.36 21.04
CA ILE A 4 14.09 -19.82 19.68
C ILE A 4 12.99 -20.82 19.30
N PHE A 5 11.95 -20.34 18.64
CA PHE A 5 11.06 -21.20 17.87
C PHE A 5 11.80 -21.61 16.61
N GLY A 6 12.23 -22.90 16.56
CA GLY A 6 12.98 -23.43 15.46
C GLY A 6 12.33 -23.19 14.10
N GLY A 7 13.04 -22.50 13.22
CA GLY A 7 12.79 -22.50 11.76
C GLY A 7 11.58 -21.73 11.24
N MET A 8 10.74 -21.10 12.05
CA MET A 8 9.64 -20.26 11.56
C MET A 8 10.19 -18.93 11.08
N LYS A 9 10.04 -18.63 9.79
CA LYS A 9 10.29 -17.31 9.24
C LYS A 9 9.34 -16.31 9.88
N MET A 10 9.88 -15.26 10.51
CA MET A 10 9.06 -14.21 11.13
C MET A 10 8.36 -13.37 10.07
N TRP A 11 7.13 -12.97 10.36
CA TRP A 11 6.42 -11.93 9.63
C TRP A 11 7.10 -10.59 9.88
N ILE A 12 7.23 -9.80 8.82
CA ILE A 12 7.72 -8.43 8.85
C ILE A 12 6.51 -7.52 8.63
N ASP A 13 6.30 -6.59 9.55
CA ASP A 13 5.28 -5.56 9.40
C ASP A 13 5.77 -4.50 8.42
N ILE A 14 5.01 -4.28 7.36
CA ILE A 14 5.27 -3.29 6.32
C ILE A 14 4.18 -2.21 6.30
N THR A 15 3.56 -1.98 7.44
CA THR A 15 2.52 -0.96 7.62
C THR A 15 3.14 0.34 8.12
N MET A 16 2.77 1.47 7.54
CA MET A 16 3.09 2.79 8.09
C MET A 16 2.36 2.97 9.43
N PRO A 17 3.07 3.32 10.52
CA PRO A 17 2.43 3.58 11.80
C PRO A 17 1.45 4.75 11.73
N LEU A 18 0.24 4.56 12.27
CA LEU A 18 -0.76 5.62 12.38
C LEU A 18 -0.52 6.43 13.65
N HIS A 19 -0.27 7.72 13.53
CA HIS A 19 -0.12 8.65 14.65
C HIS A 19 -0.47 10.09 14.24
N LYS A 20 -0.79 10.93 15.22
CA LYS A 20 -1.31 12.30 15.01
C LYS A 20 -0.46 13.23 14.13
N ASN A 21 0.84 12.95 14.02
CA ASN A 21 1.79 13.74 13.24
C ASN A 21 2.29 13.01 12.00
N MET A 22 1.62 11.94 11.57
CA MET A 22 2.00 11.21 10.37
C MET A 22 1.80 12.08 9.12
N PRO A 23 2.62 11.87 8.07
CA PRO A 23 2.37 12.52 6.80
C PRO A 23 1.04 12.05 6.20
N ILE A 24 0.28 13.01 5.69
CA ILE A 24 -0.99 12.77 5.00
C ILE A 24 -0.98 13.53 3.68
N TRP A 25 -1.81 13.12 2.75
CA TRP A 25 -2.03 13.86 1.51
C TRP A 25 -2.55 15.28 1.81
N PRO A 26 -2.04 16.33 1.11
CA PRO A 26 -2.49 17.69 1.34
C PRO A 26 -4.00 17.87 1.14
N GLY A 27 -4.68 18.32 2.20
CA GLY A 27 -6.13 18.51 2.21
C GLY A 27 -6.94 17.35 2.82
N ASP A 28 -6.34 16.20 3.04
CA ASP A 28 -7.02 15.06 3.65
C ASP A 28 -7.25 15.23 5.16
N THR A 29 -8.23 14.47 5.68
CA THR A 29 -8.51 14.41 7.10
C THR A 29 -7.37 13.75 7.85
N PRO A 30 -6.69 14.44 8.78
CA PRO A 30 -5.58 13.90 9.53
C PRO A 30 -6.02 12.80 10.50
N PHE A 31 -5.10 11.85 10.77
CA PHE A 31 -5.33 10.82 11.76
C PHE A 31 -5.46 11.42 13.16
N GLN A 32 -6.56 11.08 13.84
CA GLN A 32 -6.81 11.39 15.23
C GLN A 32 -7.22 10.13 15.98
N TYR A 33 -6.63 9.95 17.15
CA TYR A 33 -7.06 8.96 18.13
C TYR A 33 -7.49 9.68 19.40
N ARG A 34 -8.65 9.33 19.92
CA ARG A 34 -9.18 9.88 21.19
C ARG A 34 -9.60 8.73 22.09
N LEU A 35 -9.25 8.83 23.36
CA LEU A 35 -9.76 7.95 24.40
C LEU A 35 -11.13 8.51 24.84
N MET A 36 -12.20 7.79 24.56
CA MET A 36 -13.59 8.18 24.83
C MET A 36 -14.05 7.71 26.21
N ALA A 37 -13.52 6.59 26.69
CA ALA A 37 -13.70 6.07 28.03
C ALA A 37 -12.37 5.59 28.60
N SER A 38 -12.18 5.67 29.91
CA SER A 38 -10.95 5.25 30.60
C SER A 38 -11.20 4.13 31.59
N LEU A 39 -10.19 3.29 31.81
CA LEU A 39 -10.27 2.19 32.77
C LEU A 39 -10.62 2.67 34.19
N GLU A 40 -10.09 3.82 34.58
CA GLU A 40 -10.27 4.40 35.91
C GLU A 40 -11.71 4.87 36.15
N GLN A 41 -12.34 5.49 35.16
CA GLN A 41 -13.69 6.09 35.31
C GLN A 41 -14.81 5.15 34.85
N ASP A 42 -14.55 4.38 33.79
CA ASP A 42 -15.60 3.65 33.06
C ASP A 42 -15.39 2.12 33.11
N GLY A 43 -14.30 1.63 33.73
CA GLY A 43 -13.99 0.22 33.84
C GLY A 43 -13.38 -0.40 32.58
N ALA A 44 -13.22 0.37 31.49
CA ALA A 44 -12.55 -0.03 30.26
C ALA A 44 -12.04 1.18 29.47
N ASN A 45 -10.95 0.98 28.73
CA ASN A 45 -10.48 1.98 27.77
C ASN A 45 -11.19 1.78 26.43
N VAL A 46 -11.87 2.82 25.92
CA VAL A 46 -12.52 2.83 24.61
C VAL A 46 -12.00 3.99 23.79
N GLY A 47 -11.38 3.71 22.65
CA GLY A 47 -10.87 4.72 21.75
C GLY A 47 -11.73 4.85 20.50
N ASP A 48 -11.75 6.04 19.92
CA ASP A 48 -12.20 6.28 18.55
C ASP A 48 -11.06 6.76 17.66
N ILE A 49 -11.22 6.58 16.34
CA ILE A 49 -10.32 7.12 15.33
C ILE A 49 -11.11 7.91 14.29
N THR A 50 -10.49 8.98 13.80
CA THR A 50 -10.94 9.75 12.63
C THR A 50 -9.74 9.89 11.69
N MET A 51 -9.91 9.57 10.42
CA MET A 51 -8.86 9.67 9.40
C MET A 51 -9.44 9.59 7.99
N SER A 52 -8.70 10.05 6.98
CA SER A 52 -8.93 9.68 5.58
C SER A 52 -8.70 8.18 5.39
N LEU A 53 -9.45 7.52 4.52
CA LEU A 53 -9.24 6.11 4.17
C LEU A 53 -7.90 5.91 3.44
N HIS A 54 -7.33 7.00 2.89
CA HIS A 54 -6.01 7.03 2.23
C HIS A 54 -4.85 7.39 3.18
N ALA A 55 -5.11 7.54 4.48
CA ALA A 55 -4.06 7.83 5.45
C ALA A 55 -3.26 6.57 5.81
N GLY A 56 -1.93 6.63 5.72
CA GLY A 56 -1.04 5.50 5.99
C GLY A 56 -1.09 4.42 4.91
N THR A 57 -0.73 3.19 5.25
CA THR A 57 -0.76 2.06 4.30
C THR A 57 -2.21 1.66 4.02
N HIS A 58 -2.61 1.74 2.75
CA HIS A 58 -4.00 1.52 2.33
C HIS A 58 -4.09 0.85 0.96
N ILE A 59 -5.29 0.41 0.63
CA ILE A 59 -5.68 -0.10 -0.70
C ILE A 59 -6.67 0.89 -1.29
N ASP A 60 -6.46 1.27 -2.56
CA ASP A 60 -7.45 1.99 -3.34
C ASP A 60 -8.46 1.02 -3.95
N ALA A 61 -9.74 1.35 -3.79
CA ALA A 61 -10.78 0.72 -4.58
C ALA A 61 -10.94 1.44 -5.93
N PRO A 62 -11.37 0.76 -7.00
CA PRO A 62 -11.67 1.42 -8.28
C PRO A 62 -12.62 2.62 -8.15
N PHE A 63 -13.52 2.61 -7.16
CA PHE A 63 -14.43 3.73 -6.87
C PHE A 63 -13.71 5.04 -6.54
N HIS A 64 -12.46 4.99 -6.08
CA HIS A 64 -11.65 6.18 -5.80
C HIS A 64 -11.45 7.08 -7.05
N TYR A 65 -11.31 6.49 -8.22
CA TYR A 65 -11.02 7.17 -9.48
C TYR A 65 -12.00 6.83 -10.61
N ASP A 66 -13.12 6.17 -10.28
CA ASP A 66 -14.20 5.83 -11.23
C ASP A 66 -15.53 5.74 -10.48
N ASP A 67 -16.46 6.66 -10.74
CA ASP A 67 -17.79 6.70 -10.10
C ASP A 67 -18.60 5.40 -10.27
N PHE A 68 -18.28 4.58 -11.27
CA PHE A 68 -18.86 3.27 -11.51
C PHE A 68 -17.97 2.10 -11.05
N GLY A 69 -16.83 2.43 -10.44
CA GLY A 69 -15.88 1.47 -9.91
C GLY A 69 -16.44 0.67 -8.73
N LYS A 70 -15.86 -0.51 -8.50
CA LYS A 70 -16.18 -1.30 -7.31
C LYS A 70 -15.67 -0.60 -6.06
N SER A 71 -16.49 -0.60 -5.01
CA SER A 71 -16.08 -0.20 -3.66
C SER A 71 -15.18 -1.25 -3.01
N ILE A 72 -14.50 -0.88 -1.93
CA ILE A 72 -13.50 -1.72 -1.26
C ILE A 72 -14.08 -3.02 -0.71
N ASP A 73 -15.30 -3.01 -0.20
CA ASP A 73 -16.02 -4.18 0.33
C ASP A 73 -16.44 -5.18 -0.76
N ALA A 74 -16.47 -4.76 -2.03
CA ALA A 74 -16.78 -5.60 -3.17
C ALA A 74 -15.54 -6.22 -3.85
N LEU A 75 -14.32 -5.97 -3.34
CA LEU A 75 -13.10 -6.53 -3.92
C LEU A 75 -12.83 -7.96 -3.42
N PRO A 76 -12.35 -8.87 -4.31
CA PRO A 76 -11.98 -10.23 -3.92
C PRO A 76 -10.80 -10.21 -2.94
N LEU A 77 -10.93 -10.90 -1.80
CA LEU A 77 -9.90 -10.93 -0.75
C LEU A 77 -8.61 -11.64 -1.20
N GLU A 78 -8.71 -12.55 -2.16
CA GLU A 78 -7.57 -13.28 -2.74
C GLU A 78 -6.55 -12.35 -3.42
N LEU A 79 -6.96 -11.13 -3.79
CA LEU A 79 -6.05 -10.10 -4.30
C LEU A 79 -4.99 -9.71 -3.26
N PHE A 80 -5.35 -9.74 -2.00
CA PHE A 80 -4.58 -9.17 -0.89
C PHE A 80 -3.90 -10.23 0.00
N ILE A 81 -3.88 -11.48 -0.46
CA ILE A 81 -3.18 -12.61 0.19
C ILE A 81 -2.41 -13.40 -0.88
N GLY A 82 -1.17 -13.77 -0.60
CA GLY A 82 -0.39 -14.69 -1.41
C GLY A 82 1.00 -14.19 -1.78
N PRO A 83 1.66 -14.85 -2.76
CA PRO A 83 3.01 -14.48 -3.17
C PRO A 83 3.10 -13.06 -3.72
N VAL A 84 4.16 -12.34 -3.37
CA VAL A 84 4.49 -10.99 -3.86
C VAL A 84 5.97 -10.91 -4.20
N LEU A 85 6.29 -10.31 -5.34
CA LEU A 85 7.65 -9.92 -5.71
C LEU A 85 7.91 -8.50 -5.21
N ILE A 86 8.94 -8.32 -4.39
CA ILE A 86 9.40 -6.98 -3.97
C ILE A 86 10.62 -6.62 -4.81
N VAL A 87 10.54 -5.47 -5.48
CA VAL A 87 11.59 -4.92 -6.35
C VAL A 87 12.09 -3.61 -5.75
N GLU A 88 13.41 -3.45 -5.66
CA GLU A 88 14.03 -2.23 -5.13
C GLU A 88 14.48 -1.34 -6.28
N LEU A 89 13.89 -0.14 -6.37
CA LEU A 89 14.14 0.88 -7.41
C LEU A 89 14.36 2.25 -6.74
N VAL A 90 15.42 2.34 -5.96
CA VAL A 90 15.76 3.56 -5.22
C VAL A 90 16.30 4.65 -6.15
N ASP A 91 16.06 5.92 -5.81
CA ASP A 91 16.51 7.11 -6.55
C ASP A 91 15.91 7.23 -7.98
N VAL A 92 14.78 6.59 -8.23
CA VAL A 92 14.04 6.70 -9.48
C VAL A 92 12.88 7.69 -9.30
N LYS A 93 12.82 8.73 -10.15
CA LYS A 93 11.73 9.72 -10.10
C LYS A 93 10.39 9.15 -10.60
N GLN A 94 10.46 8.31 -11.62
CA GLN A 94 9.30 7.63 -12.20
C GLN A 94 9.71 6.23 -12.64
N ILE A 95 8.93 5.22 -12.28
CA ILE A 95 9.12 3.85 -12.75
C ILE A 95 8.70 3.81 -14.22
N GLN A 96 9.64 3.47 -15.10
CA GLN A 96 9.48 3.39 -16.54
C GLN A 96 9.78 1.97 -17.06
N MET A 97 9.49 1.70 -18.31
CA MET A 97 9.67 0.39 -18.94
C MET A 97 11.08 -0.21 -18.76
N GLN A 98 12.11 0.63 -18.84
CA GLN A 98 13.49 0.19 -18.62
C GLN A 98 13.76 -0.45 -17.25
N HIS A 99 12.96 -0.10 -16.23
CA HIS A 99 13.10 -0.61 -14.86
C HIS A 99 12.41 -1.96 -14.66
N VAL A 100 11.44 -2.32 -15.53
CA VAL A 100 10.59 -3.51 -15.36
C VAL A 100 10.68 -4.52 -16.50
N ALA A 101 11.14 -4.12 -17.68
CA ALA A 101 11.10 -4.95 -18.89
C ALA A 101 11.88 -6.28 -18.77
N GLN A 102 12.91 -6.33 -17.90
CA GLN A 102 13.75 -7.52 -17.71
C GLN A 102 13.36 -8.32 -16.45
N LEU A 103 12.31 -7.92 -15.72
CA LEU A 103 11.85 -8.67 -14.55
C LEU A 103 11.24 -10.00 -14.99
N MET A 104 11.58 -11.06 -14.26
CA MET A 104 10.92 -12.36 -14.42
C MET A 104 9.59 -12.32 -13.70
N LEU A 105 8.50 -12.19 -14.44
CA LEU A 105 7.15 -12.00 -13.92
C LEU A 105 6.22 -13.21 -14.12
N ASP A 106 6.75 -14.35 -14.57
CA ASP A 106 5.95 -15.55 -14.77
C ASP A 106 5.34 -16.02 -13.44
N GLY A 107 4.01 -16.05 -13.38
CA GLY A 107 3.26 -16.41 -12.18
C GLY A 107 3.25 -15.36 -11.06
N VAL A 108 3.75 -14.15 -11.32
CA VAL A 108 3.73 -13.04 -10.34
C VAL A 108 2.41 -12.28 -10.47
N GLU A 109 1.52 -12.46 -9.50
CA GLU A 109 0.25 -11.71 -9.43
C GLU A 109 0.35 -10.41 -8.64
N ARG A 110 1.37 -10.26 -7.77
CA ARG A 110 1.57 -9.09 -6.91
C ARG A 110 3.00 -8.62 -7.00
N ILE A 111 3.19 -7.32 -7.21
CA ILE A 111 4.52 -6.69 -7.24
C ILE A 111 4.53 -5.44 -6.38
N PHE A 112 5.54 -5.31 -5.51
CA PHE A 112 5.72 -4.12 -4.68
C PHE A 112 7.03 -3.43 -5.03
N PHE A 113 6.98 -2.12 -5.21
CA PHE A 113 8.12 -1.29 -5.49
C PHE A 113 8.61 -0.58 -4.23
N LYS A 114 9.82 -0.89 -3.81
CA LYS A 114 10.55 -0.16 -2.78
C LYS A 114 11.35 0.94 -3.48
N THR A 115 10.93 2.18 -3.29
CA THR A 115 11.51 3.33 -3.99
C THR A 115 12.28 4.26 -3.05
N LYS A 116 12.10 4.13 -1.74
CA LYS A 116 12.72 4.97 -0.71
C LYS A 116 13.86 4.27 0.01
N GLN A 117 14.95 5.01 0.25
CA GLN A 117 16.01 4.60 1.21
C GLN A 117 15.67 5.02 2.63
N HIS A 118 15.06 6.21 2.78
CA HIS A 118 14.73 6.81 4.06
C HIS A 118 13.22 7.06 4.15
N TYR A 119 12.64 6.72 5.29
CA TYR A 119 11.21 6.88 5.56
C TYR A 119 11.05 7.94 6.65
N ASP A 120 10.59 9.13 6.25
CA ASP A 120 10.17 10.16 7.21
C ASP A 120 8.71 9.90 7.58
N LEU A 121 8.48 9.59 8.86
CA LEU A 121 7.15 9.30 9.39
C LEU A 121 6.40 10.55 9.86
N TYR A 122 7.00 11.74 9.70
CA TYR A 122 6.46 12.99 10.25
C TYR A 122 6.24 14.08 9.18
N ARG A 123 6.84 13.94 8.02
CA ARG A 123 6.77 14.95 6.97
C ARG A 123 6.33 14.33 5.64
N PHE A 124 5.34 14.96 5.02
CA PHE A 124 4.95 14.63 3.66
C PHE A 124 6.05 15.01 2.67
N ASP A 125 6.45 14.06 1.86
CA ASP A 125 7.41 14.26 0.78
C ASP A 125 6.63 14.29 -0.54
N SER A 126 6.64 15.43 -1.22
CA SER A 126 5.99 15.59 -2.53
C SER A 126 6.84 15.11 -3.71
N SER A 127 8.09 14.70 -3.44
CA SER A 127 9.05 14.27 -4.48
C SER A 127 9.16 12.75 -4.56
N PHE A 128 8.08 12.02 -4.28
CA PHE A 128 8.05 10.57 -4.32
C PHE A 128 8.09 10.02 -5.76
N THR A 129 8.42 8.74 -5.88
CA THR A 129 8.48 8.02 -7.16
C THR A 129 7.06 7.71 -7.65
N THR A 130 6.77 8.08 -8.91
CA THR A 130 5.51 7.78 -9.60
C THR A 130 5.63 6.57 -10.52
N ILE A 131 4.52 6.11 -11.12
CA ILE A 131 4.51 4.98 -12.05
C ILE A 131 4.01 5.45 -13.43
N HIS A 132 4.80 5.20 -14.47
CA HIS A 132 4.39 5.54 -15.83
C HIS A 132 3.24 4.62 -16.29
N PRO A 133 2.18 5.15 -16.96
CA PRO A 133 1.02 4.35 -17.40
C PRO A 133 1.37 3.13 -18.26
N GLU A 134 2.43 3.21 -19.07
CA GLU A 134 2.91 2.09 -19.88
C GLU A 134 3.37 0.90 -19.03
N VAL A 135 3.99 1.17 -17.88
CA VAL A 135 4.40 0.12 -16.91
C VAL A 135 3.19 -0.63 -16.38
N VAL A 136 2.11 0.11 -16.06
CA VAL A 136 0.85 -0.50 -15.57
C VAL A 136 0.30 -1.48 -16.60
N ARG A 137 0.20 -1.05 -17.87
CA ARG A 137 -0.28 -1.90 -18.97
C ARG A 137 0.63 -3.11 -19.22
N PHE A 138 1.95 -2.90 -19.12
CA PHE A 138 2.93 -4.00 -19.25
C PHE A 138 2.75 -5.03 -18.14
N LEU A 139 2.64 -4.61 -16.88
CA LEU A 139 2.46 -5.50 -15.73
C LEU A 139 1.15 -6.30 -15.84
N ALA A 140 0.07 -5.64 -16.25
CA ALA A 140 -1.21 -6.32 -16.53
C ALA A 140 -1.06 -7.40 -17.61
N GLY A 141 -0.37 -7.10 -18.70
CA GLY A 141 -0.08 -8.06 -19.78
C GLY A 141 0.78 -9.24 -19.33
N LYS A 142 1.47 -9.15 -18.19
CA LYS A 142 2.24 -10.21 -17.54
C LYS A 142 1.45 -10.99 -16.49
N GLY A 143 0.18 -10.64 -16.24
CA GLY A 143 -0.67 -11.32 -15.27
C GLY A 143 -0.59 -10.74 -13.85
N VAL A 144 0.11 -9.62 -13.65
CA VAL A 144 0.07 -8.91 -12.38
C VAL A 144 -1.35 -8.37 -12.17
N ARG A 145 -1.82 -8.42 -10.94
CA ARG A 145 -3.15 -7.95 -10.51
C ARG A 145 -3.07 -6.85 -9.46
N VAL A 146 -2.02 -6.86 -8.63
CA VAL A 146 -1.84 -5.88 -7.55
C VAL A 146 -0.44 -5.28 -7.64
N VAL A 147 -0.37 -3.97 -7.61
CA VAL A 147 0.88 -3.21 -7.51
C VAL A 147 0.89 -2.45 -6.20
N GLY A 148 1.97 -2.58 -5.44
CA GLY A 148 2.18 -1.81 -4.23
C GLY A 148 3.37 -0.86 -4.37
N THR A 149 3.30 0.27 -3.67
CA THR A 149 4.39 1.24 -3.60
C THR A 149 4.56 1.77 -2.18
N ASP A 150 5.77 2.18 -1.83
CA ASP A 150 6.04 2.95 -0.62
C ASP A 150 5.84 4.46 -0.80
N ALA A 151 5.44 4.89 -2.00
CA ALA A 151 5.00 6.25 -2.28
C ALA A 151 3.56 6.48 -1.78
N PRO A 152 3.20 7.76 -1.49
CA PRO A 152 1.83 8.11 -1.09
C PRO A 152 0.84 8.17 -2.25
N SER A 153 1.31 8.07 -3.50
CA SER A 153 0.49 7.96 -4.70
C SER A 153 1.29 7.36 -5.85
N VAL A 154 0.59 6.82 -6.85
CA VAL A 154 1.17 6.36 -8.12
C VAL A 154 1.31 7.51 -9.14
N ASP A 155 0.58 8.61 -8.98
CA ASP A 155 0.68 9.85 -9.76
C ASP A 155 1.33 10.98 -8.93
N ALA A 156 1.87 12.02 -9.58
CA ALA A 156 2.46 13.16 -8.89
C ALA A 156 1.41 14.03 -8.19
N VAL A 157 1.83 14.75 -7.14
CA VAL A 157 0.93 15.61 -6.33
C VAL A 157 0.21 16.67 -7.16
N ASP A 158 0.87 17.17 -8.19
CA ASP A 158 0.37 18.21 -9.09
C ASP A 158 -0.28 17.66 -10.38
N ASP A 159 -0.37 16.33 -10.53
CA ASP A 159 -1.06 15.71 -11.66
C ASP A 159 -2.56 15.60 -11.38
N SER A 160 -3.30 16.59 -11.87
CA SER A 160 -4.78 16.59 -11.81
C SER A 160 -5.44 15.62 -12.81
N THR A 161 -4.66 14.98 -13.68
CA THR A 161 -5.19 14.07 -14.73
C THR A 161 -5.17 12.60 -14.29
N LEU A 162 -4.45 12.27 -13.19
CA LEU A 162 -4.37 10.93 -12.61
C LEU A 162 -4.08 9.82 -13.64
N GLN A 163 -3.07 10.05 -14.49
CA GLN A 163 -2.81 9.18 -15.66
C GLN A 163 -2.48 7.75 -15.27
N ALA A 164 -1.71 7.55 -14.19
CA ALA A 164 -1.43 6.21 -13.70
C ALA A 164 -2.69 5.55 -13.13
N HIS A 165 -3.47 6.23 -12.27
CA HIS A 165 -4.74 5.69 -11.76
C HIS A 165 -5.68 5.27 -12.88
N HIS A 166 -5.84 6.09 -13.94
CA HIS A 166 -6.64 5.71 -15.10
C HIS A 166 -6.09 4.47 -15.82
N ALA A 167 -4.76 4.34 -15.94
CA ALA A 167 -4.17 3.13 -16.50
C ALA A 167 -4.41 1.90 -15.62
N PHE A 168 -4.38 2.03 -14.29
CA PHE A 168 -4.74 0.96 -13.34
C PHE A 168 -6.20 0.54 -13.53
N ARG A 169 -7.12 1.51 -13.67
CA ARG A 169 -8.53 1.23 -13.96
C ARG A 169 -8.70 0.44 -15.26
N GLU A 170 -8.13 0.95 -16.36
CA GLU A 170 -8.22 0.35 -17.69
C GLU A 170 -7.67 -1.08 -17.70
N ALA A 171 -6.56 -1.31 -16.98
CA ALA A 171 -5.89 -2.58 -16.89
C ALA A 171 -6.48 -3.52 -15.82
N GLN A 172 -7.47 -3.06 -15.04
CA GLN A 172 -8.07 -3.78 -13.91
C GLN A 172 -7.04 -4.25 -12.86
N LEU A 173 -6.03 -3.42 -12.59
CA LEU A 173 -5.07 -3.62 -11.52
C LEU A 173 -5.48 -2.84 -10.27
N TYR A 174 -5.06 -3.34 -9.11
CA TYR A 174 -5.33 -2.73 -7.82
C TYR A 174 -4.07 -2.11 -7.22
N ILE A 175 -4.24 -1.05 -6.46
CA ILE A 175 -3.15 -0.23 -5.91
C ILE A 175 -3.07 -0.41 -4.40
N ILE A 176 -1.84 -0.54 -3.87
CA ILE A 176 -1.54 -0.41 -2.45
C ILE A 176 -0.49 0.69 -2.29
N GLU A 177 -0.76 1.68 -1.46
CA GLU A 177 0.10 2.84 -1.27
C GLU A 177 0.64 2.94 0.15
N ASN A 178 1.68 3.76 0.33
CA ASN A 178 2.31 4.00 1.62
C ASN A 178 2.79 2.72 2.33
N LEU A 179 3.31 1.73 1.60
CA LEU A 179 3.97 0.58 2.20
C LEU A 179 5.24 1.01 2.96
N TYR A 180 5.47 0.45 4.14
CA TYR A 180 6.67 0.71 4.94
C TYR A 180 7.73 -0.38 4.71
N LEU A 181 8.48 -0.28 3.61
CA LEU A 181 9.42 -1.32 3.15
C LEU A 181 10.85 -1.15 3.67
N LYS A 182 11.08 -0.33 4.70
CA LYS A 182 12.41 0.03 5.23
C LYS A 182 13.32 -1.18 5.42
N ASP A 183 12.83 -2.20 6.12
CA ASP A 183 13.64 -3.36 6.53
C ASP A 183 13.45 -4.58 5.60
N VAL A 184 12.80 -4.37 4.44
CA VAL A 184 12.55 -5.42 3.46
C VAL A 184 13.54 -5.30 2.29
N LYS A 185 14.15 -6.42 1.91
CA LYS A 185 15.03 -6.54 0.74
C LYS A 185 14.23 -7.06 -0.46
N ALA A 186 14.76 -6.81 -1.68
CA ALA A 186 14.18 -7.38 -2.89
C ALA A 186 14.08 -8.92 -2.81
N GLY A 187 13.05 -9.49 -3.45
CA GLY A 187 12.82 -10.93 -3.52
C GLY A 187 11.36 -11.34 -3.38
N MET A 188 11.12 -12.66 -3.30
CA MET A 188 9.78 -13.24 -3.15
C MET A 188 9.39 -13.35 -1.69
N TYR A 189 8.16 -12.93 -1.40
CA TYR A 189 7.55 -12.98 -0.07
C TYR A 189 6.13 -13.53 -0.16
N GLU A 190 5.63 -14.03 0.95
CA GLU A 190 4.20 -14.21 1.19
C GLU A 190 3.67 -12.91 1.80
N PHE A 191 2.55 -12.42 1.31
CA PHE A 191 1.91 -11.16 1.69
C PHE A 191 0.52 -11.41 2.25
N VAL A 192 0.16 -10.63 3.26
CA VAL A 192 -1.22 -10.48 3.77
C VAL A 192 -1.46 -9.01 4.06
N GLY A 193 -2.56 -8.46 3.51
CA GLY A 193 -2.94 -7.06 3.73
C GLY A 193 -4.42 -6.86 3.41
N LEU A 194 -5.31 -7.43 4.24
CA LEU A 194 -6.76 -7.39 3.99
C LEU A 194 -7.36 -6.02 4.30
N PRO A 195 -8.25 -5.49 3.43
CA PRO A 195 -9.00 -4.28 3.71
C PRO A 195 -10.05 -4.51 4.80
N LEU A 196 -10.48 -3.43 5.44
CA LEU A 196 -11.67 -3.41 6.24
C LEU A 196 -12.91 -3.52 5.33
N ALA A 197 -13.97 -4.16 5.80
CA ALA A 197 -15.23 -4.27 5.06
C ALA A 197 -16.05 -2.97 5.19
N ILE A 198 -15.54 -1.88 4.63
CA ILE A 198 -16.19 -0.56 4.65
C ILE A 198 -17.17 -0.50 3.49
N GLN A 199 -18.45 -0.63 3.76
CA GLN A 199 -19.48 -0.64 2.74
C GLN A 199 -19.47 0.66 1.93
N GLY A 200 -19.30 0.54 0.61
CA GLY A 200 -19.25 1.68 -0.31
C GLY A 200 -17.96 2.51 -0.21
N GLY A 201 -16.93 2.05 0.51
CA GLY A 201 -15.68 2.80 0.68
C GLY A 201 -14.86 2.87 -0.61
N ASP A 202 -14.21 4.01 -0.83
CA ASP A 202 -13.31 4.30 -1.94
C ASP A 202 -11.89 3.77 -1.69
N ALA A 203 -11.55 3.45 -0.45
CA ALA A 203 -10.29 2.87 -0.01
C ALA A 203 -10.44 2.15 1.33
N SER A 204 -9.36 1.54 1.80
CA SER A 204 -9.28 1.04 3.18
C SER A 204 -7.85 1.05 3.69
N PRO A 205 -7.59 1.57 4.90
CA PRO A 205 -6.35 1.28 5.60
C PRO A 205 -6.22 -0.22 5.86
N ILE A 206 -4.98 -0.72 5.83
CA ILE A 206 -4.66 -2.14 6.05
C ILE A 206 -3.53 -2.32 7.04
N ARG A 207 -3.48 -3.50 7.69
CA ARG A 207 -2.25 -4.00 8.30
C ARG A 207 -1.56 -4.91 7.29
N ALA A 208 -0.50 -4.40 6.67
CA ALA A 208 0.28 -5.10 5.66
C ALA A 208 1.46 -5.82 6.30
N ILE A 209 1.59 -7.12 6.05
CA ILE A 209 2.70 -7.94 6.55
C ILE A 209 3.26 -8.82 5.44
N VAL A 210 4.57 -9.08 5.49
CA VAL A 210 5.23 -10.01 4.57
C VAL A 210 6.10 -11.02 5.31
N ARG A 211 6.28 -12.19 4.70
CA ARG A 211 7.18 -13.23 5.17
C ARG A 211 8.00 -13.76 4.01
N LYS A 212 9.35 -13.76 4.12
CA LYS A 212 10.22 -14.20 3.03
C LYS A 212 9.95 -15.67 2.65
N MET A 213 9.71 -15.92 1.38
CA MET A 213 9.59 -17.28 0.84
C MET A 213 10.97 -17.98 0.77
N LYS A 214 10.96 -19.31 0.72
CA LYS A 214 12.22 -20.11 0.59
C LYS A 214 12.77 -20.01 -0.82
#